data_d20ec92e53a4fb79d4a603b6ee71fb22
#
_entry.id   d20ec92e53a4fb79d4a603b6ee71fb22
#
_cell.length_a   1.000
_cell.length_b   1.000
_cell.length_c   1.000
_cell.angle_alpha   90.00
_cell.angle_beta   90.00
_cell.angle_gamma   90.00
#
_symmetry.space_group_name_H-M   'P 1'
#
loop_
_entity.id
_entity.type
_entity.pdbx_description
1 polymer ?
#
loop_
_entity_poly.entity_id
_entity_poly.type
_entity_poly.pdbx_seq_one_letter_code
_entity_poly.pdbx_strand_id
1 'polypeptide(L)'
;MRFIIAAMALLLFAPVEAQTVKVDGGSVRGMEWSGGGQIFRGIPFAAPPLADRRWKPPGPVPAWKGVLDATKQPASCVQNDQGWNRGDFLIGSEDCLTLDVRTPEMTGRRPVLVWIHGGSNRAGGPNDIVQSDVGKHVVIVGVRYRLGIFGFLSHRKLTAEQGASGNYALMDQIAALEWVRRNIARFGGDPDNVTIAGESAGSQDVSLLIAAPRARPLFLKAIMESGTPGFGLPFRSLEQAHRIGDQADALLGSGGDIGKLRQMSVPALLAVDKQLHDDALEADDYLWLRTVVDGTVLPDSPRVLIEQGPAKSVIVGSNALELDLPGGRPRRDAFVAKAFGPNEGFARAIYRLDQPDPPPDSRLGSRDQQIATDVTFRCPAVKMAQLLAGKGARVWHYEFDAAPGGARTSHAAEIGYAFGDAKFASGLSLKPYWLNFIRSGDPNGEGLPSWPSFSNEQPAHAFFSDAGVVSRGALRPEACSLLDRL
;
A
#
# COMPACT_ATOMS: atom_id res chain seq x y z
N MET A 1 -46.05 48.94 31.94
CA MET A 1 -44.84 48.11 31.93
C MET A 1 -45.26 46.64 31.74
N ARG A 2 -45.09 46.09 30.53
CA ARG A 2 -45.33 44.66 30.22
C ARG A 2 -43.98 43.96 30.17
N PHE A 3 -43.72 43.05 31.09
CA PHE A 3 -42.56 42.20 31.06
C PHE A 3 -42.76 41.08 30.07
N ILE A 4 -41.91 41.03 29.03
CA ILE A 4 -41.82 39.88 28.11
C ILE A 4 -40.79 38.91 28.71
N ILE A 5 -41.24 37.75 29.17
CA ILE A 5 -40.39 36.64 29.58
C ILE A 5 -39.99 35.88 28.31
N ALA A 6 -38.75 36.03 27.91
CA ALA A 6 -38.17 35.19 26.83
C ALA A 6 -37.84 33.80 27.39
N ALA A 7 -38.55 32.79 26.98
CA ALA A 7 -38.23 31.40 27.28
C ALA A 7 -37.04 30.96 26.40
N MET A 8 -35.90 30.79 27.03
CA MET A 8 -34.71 30.24 26.39
C MET A 8 -34.84 28.72 26.32
N ALA A 9 -35.17 28.19 25.14
CA ALA A 9 -35.20 26.75 24.92
C ALA A 9 -33.75 26.19 24.96
N LEU A 10 -33.41 25.50 26.02
CA LEU A 10 -32.20 24.65 26.07
C LEU A 10 -32.44 23.47 25.12
N LEU A 11 -31.78 23.50 23.98
CA LEU A 11 -31.57 22.32 23.15
C LEU A 11 -30.64 21.33 23.90
N LEU A 12 -31.25 20.38 24.58
CA LEU A 12 -30.52 19.21 25.11
C LEU A 12 -30.03 18.39 23.91
N PHE A 13 -28.77 18.53 23.56
CA PHE A 13 -28.11 17.54 22.69
C PHE A 13 -28.08 16.22 23.46
N ALA A 14 -28.94 15.28 23.05
CA ALA A 14 -28.81 13.91 23.53
C ALA A 14 -27.42 13.39 23.11
N PRO A 15 -26.67 12.72 24.00
CA PRO A 15 -25.43 12.08 23.59
C PRO A 15 -25.75 11.10 22.48
N VAL A 16 -25.04 11.22 21.35
CA VAL A 16 -25.16 10.25 20.25
C VAL A 16 -24.63 8.93 20.82
N GLU A 17 -25.53 7.97 21.01
CA GLU A 17 -25.17 6.65 21.51
C GLU A 17 -24.19 5.97 20.56
N ALA A 18 -23.14 5.35 21.13
CA ALA A 18 -22.18 4.53 20.40
C ALA A 18 -22.93 3.44 19.60
N GLN A 19 -22.84 3.51 18.27
CA GLN A 19 -23.64 2.63 17.41
C GLN A 19 -23.11 1.20 17.43
N THR A 20 -24.04 0.23 17.50
CA THR A 20 -23.73 -1.19 17.40
C THR A 20 -24.13 -1.70 16.02
N VAL A 21 -23.21 -2.39 15.35
CA VAL A 21 -23.37 -2.95 14.00
C VAL A 21 -23.18 -4.45 14.03
N LYS A 22 -24.06 -5.20 13.36
CA LYS A 22 -23.89 -6.65 13.18
C LYS A 22 -23.04 -6.89 11.92
N VAL A 23 -21.95 -7.62 12.08
CA VAL A 23 -21.03 -8.03 11.02
C VAL A 23 -20.83 -9.54 11.01
N ASP A 24 -20.01 -10.05 10.08
CA ASP A 24 -19.59 -11.45 10.14
C ASP A 24 -18.93 -11.74 11.50
N GLY A 25 -19.32 -12.83 12.11
CA GLY A 25 -18.83 -13.24 13.44
C GLY A 25 -19.64 -12.70 14.63
N GLY A 26 -20.28 -11.53 14.56
CA GLY A 26 -21.06 -11.00 15.68
C GLY A 26 -21.42 -9.52 15.59
N SER A 27 -21.62 -8.88 16.74
CA SER A 27 -21.90 -7.43 16.82
C SER A 27 -20.66 -6.67 17.29
N VAL A 28 -20.45 -5.46 16.75
CA VAL A 28 -19.35 -4.55 17.12
C VAL A 28 -19.92 -3.20 17.55
N ARG A 29 -19.33 -2.59 18.58
CA ARG A 29 -19.70 -1.26 19.05
C ARG A 29 -18.54 -0.30 18.77
N GLY A 30 -18.78 0.72 17.92
CA GLY A 30 -17.86 1.80 17.63
C GLY A 30 -17.99 2.96 18.61
N MET A 31 -17.36 4.08 18.23
CA MET A 31 -17.44 5.35 18.94
C MET A 31 -17.63 6.50 17.96
N GLU A 32 -18.18 7.60 18.45
CA GLU A 32 -18.20 8.84 17.72
C GLU A 32 -16.77 9.36 17.49
N TRP A 33 -16.51 9.82 16.28
CA TRP A 33 -15.23 10.42 15.93
C TRP A 33 -15.29 11.94 16.11
N SER A 34 -14.29 12.52 16.77
CA SER A 34 -14.26 13.97 17.08
C SER A 34 -14.34 14.88 15.84
N GLY A 35 -13.99 14.36 14.66
CA GLY A 35 -14.13 15.02 13.36
C GLY A 35 -15.46 14.78 12.66
N GLY A 36 -16.43 14.17 13.33
CA GLY A 36 -17.76 13.76 12.81
C GLY A 36 -17.80 12.34 12.27
N GLY A 37 -18.97 11.70 12.39
CA GLY A 37 -19.18 10.31 12.01
C GLY A 37 -18.78 9.31 13.10
N GLN A 38 -18.57 8.07 12.70
CA GLN A 38 -18.28 6.94 13.59
C GLN A 38 -16.97 6.26 13.20
N ILE A 39 -16.26 5.71 14.20
CA ILE A 39 -15.12 4.84 13.98
C ILE A 39 -15.29 3.52 14.73
N PHE A 40 -14.94 2.43 14.06
CA PHE A 40 -14.90 1.06 14.58
C PHE A 40 -13.50 0.52 14.38
N ARG A 41 -12.82 0.13 15.46
CA ARG A 41 -11.43 -0.30 15.43
C ARG A 41 -11.29 -1.79 15.73
N GLY A 42 -10.39 -2.46 15.03
CA GLY A 42 -10.03 -3.84 15.32
C GLY A 42 -11.16 -4.85 15.05
N ILE A 43 -11.96 -4.65 14.01
CA ILE A 43 -12.97 -5.63 13.59
C ILE A 43 -12.27 -6.83 12.97
N PRO A 44 -12.43 -8.07 13.48
CA PRO A 44 -11.83 -9.25 12.89
C PRO A 44 -12.42 -9.53 11.49
N PHE A 45 -11.56 -9.73 10.49
CA PHE A 45 -11.98 -10.17 9.16
C PHE A 45 -11.57 -11.62 8.85
N ALA A 46 -10.71 -12.21 9.68
CA ALA A 46 -10.27 -13.60 9.60
C ALA A 46 -9.99 -14.17 10.99
N ALA A 47 -9.84 -15.48 11.09
CA ALA A 47 -9.39 -16.14 12.30
C ALA A 47 -7.94 -15.75 12.63
N PRO A 48 -7.57 -15.57 13.91
CA PRO A 48 -6.20 -15.27 14.32
C PRO A 48 -5.21 -16.30 13.77
N PRO A 49 -4.10 -15.89 13.13
CA PRO A 49 -3.11 -16.80 12.54
C PRO A 49 -2.10 -17.30 13.58
N LEU A 50 -2.58 -17.84 14.69
CA LEU A 50 -1.80 -18.29 15.84
C LEU A 50 -1.46 -19.79 15.74
N ALA A 51 -0.36 -20.21 16.36
CA ALA A 51 0.04 -21.60 16.51
C ALA A 51 -0.07 -22.38 15.18
N ASP A 52 -0.94 -23.39 15.09
CA ASP A 52 -1.11 -24.22 13.91
C ASP A 52 -1.67 -23.46 12.69
N ARG A 53 -2.16 -22.22 12.87
CA ARG A 53 -2.60 -21.35 11.78
C ARG A 53 -1.49 -20.44 11.25
N ARG A 54 -0.34 -20.37 11.92
CA ARG A 54 0.82 -19.64 11.41
C ARG A 54 1.22 -20.19 10.05
N TRP A 55 1.43 -19.32 9.07
CA TRP A 55 1.69 -19.66 7.66
C TRP A 55 0.61 -20.55 7.03
N LYS A 56 -0.64 -20.28 7.36
CA LYS A 56 -1.80 -20.80 6.62
C LYS A 56 -2.60 -19.67 6.00
N PRO A 57 -3.39 -19.95 4.96
CA PRO A 57 -4.39 -19.01 4.45
C PRO A 57 -5.30 -18.52 5.58
N PRO A 58 -5.79 -17.26 5.53
CA PRO A 58 -6.73 -16.74 6.52
C PRO A 58 -7.98 -17.60 6.58
N GLY A 59 -8.31 -18.07 7.78
CA GLY A 59 -9.52 -18.86 8.02
C GLY A 59 -10.75 -17.97 8.23
N PRO A 60 -11.96 -18.56 8.23
CA PRO A 60 -13.19 -17.81 8.49
C PRO A 60 -13.17 -17.14 9.86
N VAL A 61 -13.82 -15.99 9.96
CA VAL A 61 -13.97 -15.26 11.22
C VAL A 61 -14.67 -16.13 12.26
N PRO A 62 -14.10 -16.36 13.46
CA PRO A 62 -14.79 -17.06 14.54
C PRO A 62 -15.99 -16.23 15.02
N ALA A 63 -17.11 -16.91 15.30
CA ALA A 63 -18.24 -16.25 15.91
C ALA A 63 -17.94 -15.88 17.38
N TRP A 64 -18.37 -14.67 17.79
CA TRP A 64 -18.28 -14.24 19.19
C TRP A 64 -19.65 -13.97 19.79
N LYS A 65 -19.74 -14.09 21.13
CA LYS A 65 -20.95 -13.76 21.87
C LYS A 65 -20.91 -12.30 22.34
N GLY A 66 -22.08 -11.68 22.41
CA GLY A 66 -22.20 -10.29 22.88
C GLY A 66 -21.76 -9.26 21.85
N VAL A 67 -21.28 -8.12 22.32
CA VAL A 67 -20.86 -6.98 21.51
C VAL A 67 -19.36 -6.78 21.71
N LEU A 68 -18.58 -6.88 20.63
CA LEU A 68 -17.15 -6.58 20.62
C LEU A 68 -16.96 -5.04 20.77
N ASP A 69 -16.11 -4.67 21.71
CA ASP A 69 -15.75 -3.26 21.92
C ASP A 69 -14.72 -2.81 20.87
N ALA A 70 -15.20 -2.19 19.81
CA ALA A 70 -14.40 -1.67 18.71
C ALA A 70 -14.04 -0.17 18.89
N THR A 71 -13.94 0.31 20.15
CA THR A 71 -13.54 1.68 20.46
C THR A 71 -12.04 1.82 20.71
N LYS A 72 -11.37 0.73 21.03
CA LYS A 72 -9.96 0.70 21.46
C LYS A 72 -9.03 0.47 20.28
N GLN A 73 -7.81 1.02 20.39
CA GLN A 73 -6.73 0.72 19.47
C GLN A 73 -6.44 -0.79 19.47
N PRO A 74 -6.57 -1.49 18.34
CA PRO A 74 -6.24 -2.91 18.26
C PRO A 74 -4.73 -3.13 18.18
N ALA A 75 -4.31 -4.37 18.33
CA ALA A 75 -2.93 -4.77 18.08
C ALA A 75 -2.55 -4.53 16.60
N SER A 76 -1.33 -4.08 16.36
CA SER A 76 -0.70 -4.12 15.05
C SER A 76 -0.13 -5.50 14.76
N CYS A 77 0.09 -5.83 13.48
CA CYS A 77 0.75 -7.09 13.17
C CYS A 77 2.20 -7.09 13.65
N VAL A 78 2.68 -8.27 14.06
CA VAL A 78 4.04 -8.47 14.54
C VAL A 78 5.04 -7.95 13.53
N GLN A 79 5.98 -7.13 13.99
CA GLN A 79 6.97 -6.44 13.17
C GLN A 79 8.22 -6.12 13.97
N ASN A 80 9.34 -5.90 13.31
CA ASN A 80 10.56 -5.39 13.93
C ASN A 80 10.48 -3.87 14.13
N ASP A 81 11.16 -3.34 15.14
CA ASP A 81 11.35 -1.92 15.35
C ASP A 81 12.28 -1.35 14.26
N GLN A 82 11.75 -0.43 13.44
CA GLN A 82 12.46 0.30 12.40
C GLN A 82 12.71 1.76 12.80
N GLY A 83 12.44 2.12 14.06
CA GLY A 83 12.53 3.48 14.60
C GLY A 83 11.25 4.30 14.38
N TRP A 84 10.80 4.41 13.14
CA TRP A 84 9.61 5.19 12.77
C TRP A 84 8.27 4.49 13.14
N ASN A 85 8.24 3.16 13.23
CA ASN A 85 7.06 2.34 13.56
C ASN A 85 6.96 1.98 15.05
N ARG A 86 7.64 2.69 15.93
CA ARG A 86 7.75 2.34 17.36
C ARG A 86 6.40 2.09 18.02
N GLY A 87 5.37 2.87 17.68
CA GLY A 87 4.01 2.70 18.20
C GLY A 87 3.41 1.34 17.85
N ASP A 88 3.48 0.95 16.59
CA ASP A 88 2.97 -0.33 16.10
C ASP A 88 3.78 -1.52 16.61
N PHE A 89 5.12 -1.39 16.68
CA PHE A 89 6.00 -2.41 17.25
C PHE A 89 5.62 -2.76 18.69
N LEU A 90 5.37 -1.76 19.53
CA LEU A 90 5.06 -1.97 20.96
C LEU A 90 3.73 -2.70 21.22
N ILE A 91 2.78 -2.59 20.32
CA ILE A 91 1.46 -3.26 20.41
C ILE A 91 1.35 -4.44 19.44
N GLY A 92 2.47 -4.93 18.91
CA GLY A 92 2.51 -6.02 17.94
C GLY A 92 2.00 -7.34 18.49
N SER A 93 1.11 -7.99 17.71
CA SER A 93 0.58 -9.33 18.00
C SER A 93 0.40 -10.12 16.72
N GLU A 94 0.48 -11.45 16.79
CA GLU A 94 0.06 -12.29 15.67
C GLU A 94 -1.48 -12.30 15.51
N ASP A 95 -2.23 -12.05 16.59
CA ASP A 95 -3.69 -11.82 16.52
C ASP A 95 -3.96 -10.39 16.04
N CYS A 96 -3.79 -10.17 14.74
CA CYS A 96 -3.84 -8.86 14.12
C CYS A 96 -4.69 -8.79 12.84
N LEU A 97 -5.31 -9.89 12.40
CA LEU A 97 -6.12 -9.88 11.19
C LEU A 97 -7.44 -9.15 11.42
N THR A 98 -7.31 -7.86 11.62
CA THR A 98 -8.39 -6.92 11.91
C THR A 98 -8.33 -5.72 10.97
N LEU A 99 -9.47 -5.06 10.81
CA LEU A 99 -9.58 -3.80 10.08
C LEU A 99 -10.28 -2.74 10.92
N ASP A 100 -10.04 -1.49 10.59
CA ASP A 100 -10.75 -0.35 11.14
C ASP A 100 -11.70 0.19 10.06
N VAL A 101 -12.90 0.61 10.47
CA VAL A 101 -13.85 1.29 9.60
C VAL A 101 -14.12 2.67 10.17
N ARG A 102 -13.91 3.71 9.37
CA ARG A 102 -14.37 5.06 9.67
C ARG A 102 -15.40 5.48 8.65
N THR A 103 -16.53 5.96 9.11
CA THR A 103 -17.63 6.42 8.26
C THR A 103 -18.13 7.78 8.69
N PRO A 104 -18.41 8.70 7.76
CA PRO A 104 -19.04 9.98 8.09
C PRO A 104 -20.51 9.80 8.47
N GLU A 105 -21.16 8.72 8.01
CA GLU A 105 -22.57 8.45 8.25
C GLU A 105 -22.85 6.95 8.07
N MET A 106 -23.66 6.38 8.95
CA MET A 106 -23.98 4.94 8.97
C MET A 106 -24.97 4.52 7.88
N THR A 107 -25.58 5.46 7.19
CA THR A 107 -26.59 5.22 6.14
C THR A 107 -26.10 5.70 4.77
N GLY A 108 -26.78 5.27 3.72
CA GLY A 108 -26.45 5.65 2.34
C GLY A 108 -25.57 4.65 1.61
N ARG A 109 -24.99 5.08 0.50
CA ARG A 109 -24.07 4.30 -0.36
C ARG A 109 -22.87 5.19 -0.72
N ARG A 110 -21.99 5.41 0.24
CA ARG A 110 -20.81 6.26 0.06
C ARG A 110 -19.66 5.48 -0.58
N PRO A 111 -18.85 6.13 -1.41
CA PRO A 111 -17.61 5.51 -1.91
C PRO A 111 -16.76 5.00 -0.76
N VAL A 112 -16.07 3.88 -0.97
CA VAL A 112 -15.23 3.21 0.01
C VAL A 112 -13.77 3.31 -0.43
N LEU A 113 -12.91 3.75 0.47
CA LEU A 113 -11.45 3.68 0.34
C LEU A 113 -10.94 2.55 1.24
N VAL A 114 -10.30 1.55 0.66
CA VAL A 114 -9.58 0.51 1.41
C VAL A 114 -8.09 0.82 1.33
N TRP A 115 -7.50 1.11 2.48
CA TRP A 115 -6.08 1.46 2.60
C TRP A 115 -5.22 0.25 2.95
N ILE A 116 -4.20 0.00 2.12
CA ILE A 116 -3.15 -0.99 2.31
C ILE A 116 -1.87 -0.22 2.63
N HIS A 117 -1.39 -0.31 3.87
CA HIS A 117 -0.24 0.46 4.32
C HIS A 117 1.07 -0.02 3.73
N GLY A 118 2.06 0.87 3.65
CA GLY A 118 3.44 0.57 3.25
C GLY A 118 4.31 0.06 4.40
N GLY A 119 5.63 0.22 4.23
CA GLY A 119 6.63 -0.19 5.21
C GLY A 119 7.40 -1.46 4.82
N SER A 120 7.74 -1.59 3.53
CA SER A 120 8.54 -2.69 2.95
C SER A 120 7.98 -4.09 3.22
N ASN A 121 6.67 -4.20 3.46
CA ASN A 121 6.02 -5.43 3.92
C ASN A 121 6.62 -6.01 5.22
N ARG A 122 7.36 -5.19 5.97
CA ARG A 122 8.03 -5.54 7.25
C ARG A 122 7.45 -4.82 8.45
N ALA A 123 6.84 -3.66 8.25
CA ALA A 123 6.39 -2.77 9.32
C ALA A 123 5.20 -1.91 8.88
N GLY A 124 4.57 -1.19 9.81
CA GLY A 124 3.51 -0.24 9.55
C GLY A 124 2.14 -0.66 10.06
N GLY A 125 1.17 0.19 9.77
CA GLY A 125 -0.24 0.04 10.13
C GLY A 125 -1.11 1.12 9.48
N PRO A 126 -2.44 1.00 9.50
CA PRO A 126 -3.34 1.88 8.73
C PRO A 126 -3.77 3.15 9.46
N ASN A 127 -3.29 3.40 10.68
CA ASN A 127 -3.89 4.36 11.61
C ASN A 127 -3.97 5.79 11.07
N ASP A 128 -2.91 6.29 10.45
CA ASP A 128 -2.82 7.70 9.99
C ASP A 128 -3.88 8.01 8.93
N ILE A 129 -4.13 7.07 8.01
CA ILE A 129 -5.11 7.26 6.94
C ILE A 129 -6.53 7.11 7.48
N VAL A 130 -6.77 6.15 8.36
CA VAL A 130 -8.10 5.98 8.99
C VAL A 130 -8.49 7.23 9.78
N GLN A 131 -7.53 7.90 10.40
CA GLN A 131 -7.77 9.12 11.17
C GLN A 131 -7.80 10.41 10.34
N SER A 132 -7.48 10.34 9.06
CA SER A 132 -7.40 11.49 8.16
C SER A 132 -8.77 12.14 7.86
N ASP A 133 -8.74 13.40 7.43
CA ASP A 133 -9.95 14.16 7.07
C ASP A 133 -10.72 13.62 5.85
N VAL A 134 -10.09 12.75 5.06
CA VAL A 134 -10.76 12.05 3.95
C VAL A 134 -11.98 11.25 4.44
N GLY A 135 -11.92 10.72 5.67
CA GLY A 135 -13.05 10.05 6.31
C GLY A 135 -14.28 10.90 6.61
N LYS A 136 -14.22 12.23 6.41
CA LYS A 136 -15.40 13.13 6.41
C LYS A 136 -16.22 13.01 5.12
N HIS A 137 -15.68 12.43 4.07
CA HIS A 137 -16.24 12.41 2.72
C HIS A 137 -16.56 11.02 2.19
N VAL A 138 -15.81 10.01 2.61
CA VAL A 138 -15.91 8.62 2.16
C VAL A 138 -15.80 7.67 3.34
N VAL A 139 -16.22 6.41 3.17
CA VAL A 139 -15.94 5.37 4.16
C VAL A 139 -14.51 4.92 3.97
N ILE A 140 -13.71 4.94 5.04
CA ILE A 140 -12.33 4.43 5.02
C ILE A 140 -12.29 3.10 5.74
N VAL A 141 -11.59 2.13 5.14
CA VAL A 141 -11.24 0.84 5.73
C VAL A 141 -9.74 0.73 5.77
N GLY A 142 -9.15 0.65 6.95
CA GLY A 142 -7.72 0.42 7.13
C GLY A 142 -7.43 -1.03 7.48
N VAL A 143 -6.63 -1.71 6.68
CA VAL A 143 -6.39 -3.15 6.79
C VAL A 143 -5.06 -3.41 7.50
N ARG A 144 -5.07 -4.35 8.47
CA ARG A 144 -3.85 -4.97 9.03
C ARG A 144 -3.67 -6.33 8.39
N TYR A 145 -2.46 -6.63 7.96
CA TYR A 145 -2.10 -7.88 7.30
C TYR A 145 -0.74 -8.37 7.82
N ARG A 146 -0.49 -9.66 7.73
CA ARG A 146 0.77 -10.26 8.21
C ARG A 146 1.97 -9.68 7.48
N LEU A 147 3.05 -9.46 8.21
CA LEU A 147 4.27 -8.79 7.77
C LEU A 147 5.49 -9.71 7.84
N GLY A 148 6.55 -9.36 7.10
CA GLY A 148 7.83 -10.02 7.15
C GLY A 148 7.73 -11.53 7.02
N ILE A 149 8.51 -12.24 7.83
CA ILE A 149 8.52 -13.71 7.86
C ILE A 149 7.13 -14.32 8.15
N PHE A 150 6.24 -13.61 8.85
CA PHE A 150 4.88 -14.11 9.16
C PHE A 150 3.95 -14.04 7.95
N GLY A 151 4.15 -13.07 7.05
CA GLY A 151 3.31 -12.82 5.88
C GLY A 151 3.84 -13.38 4.57
N PHE A 152 5.16 -13.58 4.46
CA PHE A 152 5.80 -13.82 3.16
C PHE A 152 6.78 -15.01 3.13
N LEU A 153 6.92 -15.79 4.21
CA LEU A 153 7.79 -16.95 4.21
C LEU A 153 7.30 -18.04 3.26
N SER A 154 8.10 -18.37 2.25
CA SER A 154 7.92 -19.58 1.44
C SER A 154 8.77 -20.71 1.99
N HIS A 155 8.20 -21.93 2.04
CA HIS A 155 8.91 -23.09 2.52
C HIS A 155 8.39 -24.36 1.82
N ARG A 156 9.28 -25.30 1.46
CA ARG A 156 8.92 -26.54 0.71
C ARG A 156 7.84 -27.36 1.39
N LYS A 157 7.93 -27.51 2.71
CA LYS A 157 6.92 -28.27 3.49
C LYS A 157 5.59 -27.52 3.59
N LEU A 158 5.60 -26.18 3.69
CA LEU A 158 4.37 -25.39 3.65
C LEU A 158 3.70 -25.51 2.28
N THR A 159 4.48 -25.45 1.20
CA THR A 159 3.96 -25.69 -0.15
C THR A 159 3.40 -27.09 -0.32
N ALA A 160 4.07 -28.12 0.22
CA ALA A 160 3.58 -29.50 0.18
C ALA A 160 2.28 -29.68 1.01
N GLU A 161 2.12 -28.94 2.11
CA GLU A 161 0.94 -28.99 2.95
C GLU A 161 -0.30 -28.34 2.30
N GLN A 162 -0.13 -27.27 1.51
CA GLN A 162 -1.25 -26.42 1.10
C GLN A 162 -1.24 -25.97 -0.37
N GLY A 163 -0.33 -26.51 -1.16
CA GLY A 163 -0.21 -26.22 -2.61
C GLY A 163 0.64 -24.99 -2.96
N ALA A 164 0.73 -24.00 -2.05
CA ALA A 164 1.49 -22.78 -2.22
C ALA A 164 2.02 -22.25 -0.89
N SER A 165 2.99 -21.34 -0.92
CA SER A 165 3.47 -20.60 0.28
C SER A 165 4.10 -19.27 -0.14
N GLY A 166 4.15 -18.30 0.79
CA GLY A 166 4.84 -17.02 0.59
C GLY A 166 3.94 -15.80 0.37
N ASN A 167 2.68 -15.96 0.02
CA ASN A 167 1.78 -14.83 -0.25
C ASN A 167 0.64 -14.72 0.79
N TYR A 168 0.91 -15.04 2.05
CA TYR A 168 -0.12 -15.01 3.11
C TYR A 168 -0.65 -13.60 3.36
N ALA A 169 0.20 -12.58 3.27
CA ALA A 169 -0.20 -11.19 3.39
C ALA A 169 -1.19 -10.77 2.29
N LEU A 170 -0.96 -11.16 1.05
CA LEU A 170 -1.90 -10.91 -0.04
C LEU A 170 -3.22 -11.67 0.17
N MET A 171 -3.16 -12.90 0.71
CA MET A 171 -4.36 -13.65 1.09
C MET A 171 -5.14 -12.94 2.20
N ASP A 172 -4.47 -12.33 3.18
CA ASP A 172 -5.09 -11.54 4.25
C ASP A 172 -5.81 -10.31 3.67
N GLN A 173 -5.15 -9.60 2.76
CA GLN A 173 -5.72 -8.42 2.08
C GLN A 173 -6.93 -8.81 1.23
N ILE A 174 -6.89 -9.94 0.53
CA ILE A 174 -8.04 -10.48 -0.22
C ILE A 174 -9.19 -10.80 0.74
N ALA A 175 -8.92 -11.45 1.88
CA ALA A 175 -9.94 -11.76 2.87
C ALA A 175 -10.57 -10.50 3.47
N ALA A 176 -9.77 -9.44 3.69
CA ALA A 176 -10.28 -8.13 4.12
C ALA A 176 -11.20 -7.50 3.05
N LEU A 177 -10.83 -7.56 1.78
CA LEU A 177 -11.68 -7.08 0.68
C LEU A 177 -12.98 -7.89 0.56
N GLU A 178 -12.93 -9.20 0.76
CA GLU A 178 -14.12 -10.04 0.82
C GLU A 178 -15.03 -9.66 2.01
N TRP A 179 -14.43 -9.34 3.16
CA TRP A 179 -15.16 -8.81 4.31
C TRP A 179 -15.83 -7.47 3.96
N VAL A 180 -15.12 -6.55 3.31
CA VAL A 180 -15.67 -5.26 2.84
C VAL A 180 -16.88 -5.51 1.93
N ARG A 181 -16.76 -6.39 0.96
CA ARG A 181 -17.86 -6.75 0.05
C ARG A 181 -19.13 -7.20 0.78
N ARG A 182 -18.99 -7.96 1.88
CA ARG A 182 -20.12 -8.49 2.65
C ARG A 182 -20.70 -7.54 3.68
N ASN A 183 -19.88 -6.63 4.24
CA ASN A 183 -20.25 -5.90 5.46
C ASN A 183 -20.33 -4.39 5.32
N ILE A 184 -19.62 -3.77 4.36
CA ILE A 184 -19.41 -2.32 4.37
C ILE A 184 -20.70 -1.50 4.19
N ALA A 185 -21.73 -2.06 3.58
CA ALA A 185 -23.05 -1.43 3.46
C ALA A 185 -23.68 -1.13 4.82
N ARG A 186 -23.36 -1.91 5.87
CA ARG A 186 -23.83 -1.68 7.24
C ARG A 186 -23.21 -0.46 7.91
N PHE A 187 -22.14 0.06 7.29
CA PHE A 187 -21.42 1.27 7.70
C PHE A 187 -21.66 2.44 6.73
N GLY A 188 -22.73 2.37 5.91
CA GLY A 188 -23.06 3.39 4.92
C GLY A 188 -22.16 3.41 3.67
N GLY A 189 -21.29 2.40 3.49
CA GLY A 189 -20.41 2.27 2.33
C GLY A 189 -21.09 1.54 1.17
N ASP A 190 -20.64 1.83 -0.05
CA ASP A 190 -21.06 1.17 -1.28
C ASP A 190 -20.10 0.03 -1.65
N PRO A 191 -20.49 -1.26 -1.51
CA PRO A 191 -19.64 -2.39 -1.87
C PRO A 191 -19.32 -2.48 -3.37
N ASP A 192 -20.06 -1.77 -4.21
CA ASP A 192 -19.86 -1.71 -5.66
C ASP A 192 -18.98 -0.50 -6.07
N ASN A 193 -18.65 0.40 -5.14
CA ASN A 193 -17.80 1.57 -5.38
C ASN A 193 -16.59 1.59 -4.43
N VAL A 194 -15.78 0.52 -4.50
CA VAL A 194 -14.57 0.33 -3.70
C VAL A 194 -13.34 0.77 -4.49
N THR A 195 -12.53 1.63 -3.89
CA THR A 195 -11.18 1.99 -4.34
C THR A 195 -10.17 1.40 -3.37
N ILE A 196 -9.21 0.62 -3.86
CA ILE A 196 -8.05 0.22 -3.08
C ILE A 196 -6.94 1.23 -3.27
N ALA A 197 -6.22 1.58 -2.22
CA ALA A 197 -5.11 2.52 -2.30
C ALA A 197 -3.98 2.09 -1.36
N GLY A 198 -2.77 2.44 -1.71
CA GLY A 198 -1.60 2.18 -0.89
C GLY A 198 -0.39 2.96 -1.37
N GLU A 199 0.56 3.13 -0.48
CA GLU A 199 1.83 3.78 -0.72
C GLU A 199 2.97 2.78 -0.50
N SER A 200 4.09 2.94 -1.26
CA SER A 200 5.28 2.08 -1.12
C SER A 200 4.94 0.59 -1.26
N ALA A 201 5.29 -0.24 -0.29
CA ALA A 201 4.91 -1.66 -0.25
C ALA A 201 3.40 -1.87 -0.38
N GLY A 202 2.58 -1.00 0.21
CA GLY A 202 1.12 -1.04 0.06
C GLY A 202 0.67 -0.78 -1.38
N SER A 203 1.34 0.12 -2.09
CA SER A 203 1.14 0.35 -3.52
C SER A 203 1.52 -0.86 -4.37
N GLN A 204 2.65 -1.49 -4.06
CA GLN A 204 3.00 -2.77 -4.66
C GLN A 204 1.89 -3.79 -4.45
N ASP A 205 1.42 -3.95 -3.21
CA ASP A 205 0.38 -4.92 -2.89
C ASP A 205 -0.94 -4.59 -3.61
N VAL A 206 -1.31 -3.31 -3.75
CA VAL A 206 -2.43 -2.86 -4.61
C VAL A 206 -2.23 -3.33 -6.05
N SER A 207 -1.04 -3.20 -6.60
CA SER A 207 -0.73 -3.67 -7.96
C SER A 207 -0.82 -5.20 -8.10
N LEU A 208 -0.41 -5.94 -7.07
CA LEU A 208 -0.55 -7.40 -7.00
C LEU A 208 -2.00 -7.85 -6.81
N LEU A 209 -2.83 -7.07 -6.11
CA LEU A 209 -4.28 -7.30 -6.03
C LEU A 209 -4.97 -7.05 -7.39
N ILE A 210 -4.50 -6.09 -8.20
CA ILE A 210 -4.93 -5.93 -9.60
C ILE A 210 -4.57 -7.18 -10.42
N ALA A 211 -3.39 -7.76 -10.19
CA ALA A 211 -2.94 -8.99 -10.83
C ALA A 211 -3.71 -10.24 -10.37
N ALA A 212 -4.01 -10.36 -9.08
CA ALA A 212 -4.59 -11.55 -8.46
C ALA A 212 -6.03 -11.84 -8.94
N PRO A 213 -6.31 -12.98 -9.60
CA PRO A 213 -7.66 -13.25 -10.14
C PRO A 213 -8.77 -13.19 -9.10
N ARG A 214 -8.51 -13.66 -7.87
CA ARG A 214 -9.48 -13.69 -6.78
C ARG A 214 -9.80 -12.29 -6.24
N ALA A 215 -8.86 -11.36 -6.28
CA ALA A 215 -9.06 -9.98 -5.80
C ALA A 215 -9.83 -9.10 -6.78
N ARG A 216 -9.67 -9.32 -8.09
CA ARG A 216 -10.19 -8.46 -9.15
C ARG A 216 -11.67 -8.06 -9.02
N PRO A 217 -12.62 -8.93 -8.65
CA PRO A 217 -14.04 -8.58 -8.54
C PRO A 217 -14.38 -7.78 -7.28
N LEU A 218 -13.43 -7.60 -6.34
CA LEU A 218 -13.68 -7.04 -5.02
C LEU A 218 -13.52 -5.50 -4.96
N PHE A 219 -13.00 -4.88 -6.01
CA PHE A 219 -12.81 -3.43 -6.11
C PHE A 219 -12.99 -2.93 -7.54
N LEU A 220 -13.30 -1.64 -7.65
CA LEU A 220 -13.56 -1.00 -8.95
C LEU A 220 -12.36 -0.17 -9.44
N LYS A 221 -11.63 0.46 -8.52
CA LYS A 221 -10.58 1.46 -8.80
C LYS A 221 -9.36 1.22 -7.93
N ALA A 222 -8.20 1.74 -8.35
CA ALA A 222 -6.98 1.64 -7.60
C ALA A 222 -6.17 2.95 -7.62
N ILE A 223 -5.48 3.23 -6.51
CA ILE A 223 -4.50 4.32 -6.38
C ILE A 223 -3.19 3.69 -5.94
N MET A 224 -2.14 3.87 -6.75
CA MET A 224 -0.80 3.33 -6.52
C MET A 224 0.18 4.49 -6.35
N GLU A 225 0.63 4.70 -5.11
CA GLU A 225 1.54 5.76 -4.72
C GLU A 225 2.93 5.17 -4.47
N SER A 226 3.89 5.51 -5.34
CA SER A 226 5.29 5.11 -5.19
C SER A 226 5.52 3.61 -4.99
N GLY A 227 4.88 2.75 -5.81
CA GLY A 227 5.06 1.29 -5.75
C GLY A 227 4.40 0.54 -6.89
N THR A 228 5.08 -0.49 -7.41
CA THR A 228 4.65 -1.35 -8.51
C THR A 228 5.07 -2.79 -8.23
N PRO A 229 4.67 -3.80 -9.00
CA PRO A 229 5.06 -5.17 -8.73
C PRO A 229 6.56 -5.35 -8.62
N GLY A 230 7.05 -5.76 -7.44
CA GLY A 230 8.46 -6.00 -7.16
C GLY A 230 9.37 -4.79 -7.25
N PHE A 231 8.87 -3.56 -7.36
CA PHE A 231 9.68 -2.34 -7.52
C PHE A 231 10.69 -2.45 -8.68
N GLY A 232 10.28 -3.04 -9.80
CA GLY A 232 11.17 -3.31 -10.92
C GLY A 232 12.16 -4.45 -10.70
N LEU A 233 12.10 -5.17 -9.56
CA LEU A 233 12.90 -6.38 -9.31
C LEU A 233 12.28 -7.59 -10.02
N PRO A 234 13.10 -8.54 -10.49
CA PRO A 234 12.60 -9.79 -11.07
C PRO A 234 11.77 -10.59 -10.06
N PHE A 235 10.70 -11.22 -10.52
CA PHE A 235 9.90 -12.12 -9.70
C PHE A 235 10.71 -13.32 -9.22
N ARG A 236 10.30 -13.89 -8.08
CA ARG A 236 10.78 -15.19 -7.64
C ARG A 236 9.85 -16.28 -8.15
N SER A 237 10.43 -17.37 -8.67
CA SER A 237 9.71 -18.64 -8.69
C SER A 237 9.53 -19.15 -7.25
N LEU A 238 8.57 -20.05 -7.06
CA LEU A 238 8.36 -20.69 -5.75
C LEU A 238 9.64 -21.43 -5.27
N GLU A 239 10.38 -22.04 -6.19
CA GLU A 239 11.67 -22.69 -5.90
C GLU A 239 12.74 -21.71 -5.41
N GLN A 240 12.83 -20.52 -5.99
CA GLN A 240 13.73 -19.46 -5.51
C GLN A 240 13.30 -18.94 -4.13
N ALA A 241 11.99 -18.82 -3.90
CA ALA A 241 11.46 -18.36 -2.62
C ALA A 241 11.69 -19.39 -1.49
N HIS A 242 11.67 -20.70 -1.81
CA HIS A 242 11.96 -21.76 -0.85
C HIS A 242 13.37 -21.64 -0.25
N ARG A 243 14.35 -21.07 -0.96
CA ARG A 243 15.71 -20.88 -0.41
C ARG A 243 15.70 -19.98 0.83
N ILE A 244 14.78 -19.02 0.89
CA ILE A 244 14.60 -18.18 2.08
C ILE A 244 14.02 -19.00 3.23
N GLY A 245 13.11 -19.94 2.95
CA GLY A 245 12.62 -20.91 3.94
C GLY A 245 13.73 -21.85 4.44
N ASP A 246 14.58 -22.34 3.55
CA ASP A 246 15.72 -23.18 3.90
C ASP A 246 16.72 -22.42 4.82
N GLN A 247 16.94 -21.11 4.59
CA GLN A 247 17.73 -20.26 5.50
C GLN A 247 17.04 -20.11 6.86
N ALA A 248 15.73 -19.87 6.89
CA ALA A 248 14.97 -19.76 8.15
C ALA A 248 15.06 -21.07 8.96
N ASP A 249 14.94 -22.23 8.30
CA ASP A 249 15.15 -23.54 8.92
C ASP A 249 16.52 -23.68 9.53
N ALA A 250 17.57 -23.33 8.80
CA ALA A 250 18.96 -23.42 9.28
C ALA A 250 19.19 -22.52 10.50
N LEU A 251 18.72 -21.27 10.44
CA LEU A 251 18.88 -20.30 11.53
C LEU A 251 18.08 -20.67 12.80
N LEU A 252 16.92 -21.33 12.64
CA LEU A 252 16.06 -21.74 13.74
C LEU A 252 16.34 -23.17 14.23
N GLY A 253 17.15 -23.95 13.50
CA GLY A 253 17.46 -25.34 13.85
C GLY A 253 16.24 -26.25 13.80
N SER A 254 15.23 -25.95 12.95
CA SER A 254 13.99 -26.72 12.86
C SER A 254 14.16 -28.05 12.12
N GLY A 255 15.17 -28.16 11.24
CA GLY A 255 15.42 -29.36 10.44
C GLY A 255 14.30 -29.70 9.45
N GLY A 256 13.59 -28.68 8.96
CA GLY A 256 12.46 -28.84 8.05
C GLY A 256 11.15 -29.28 8.74
N ASP A 257 11.10 -29.24 10.05
CA ASP A 257 9.89 -29.56 10.81
C ASP A 257 9.02 -28.32 10.98
N ILE A 258 7.92 -28.24 10.20
CA ILE A 258 6.96 -27.13 10.24
C ILE A 258 6.26 -27.04 11.62
N GLY A 259 6.04 -28.15 12.30
CA GLY A 259 5.50 -28.15 13.66
C GLY A 259 6.40 -27.42 14.63
N LYS A 260 7.71 -27.67 14.55
CA LYS A 260 8.71 -26.93 15.35
C LYS A 260 8.76 -25.46 14.95
N LEU A 261 8.77 -25.13 13.65
CA LEU A 261 8.74 -23.74 13.19
C LEU A 261 7.53 -22.98 13.72
N ARG A 262 6.34 -23.59 13.67
CA ARG A 262 5.11 -23.00 14.21
C ARG A 262 5.14 -22.75 15.72
N GLN A 263 5.95 -23.51 16.46
CA GLN A 263 6.12 -23.36 17.90
C GLN A 263 7.21 -22.34 18.30
N MET A 264 8.00 -21.85 17.34
CA MET A 264 9.02 -20.84 17.64
C MET A 264 8.37 -19.56 18.20
N SER A 265 9.05 -18.95 19.17
CA SER A 265 8.58 -17.70 19.75
C SER A 265 8.63 -16.55 18.74
N VAL A 266 7.74 -15.58 18.88
CA VAL A 266 7.73 -14.37 18.05
C VAL A 266 9.08 -13.66 18.05
N PRO A 267 9.76 -13.43 19.20
CA PRO A 267 11.09 -12.81 19.18
C PRO A 267 12.14 -13.60 18.40
N ALA A 268 12.11 -14.95 18.44
CA ALA A 268 13.02 -15.77 17.68
C ALA A 268 12.80 -15.61 16.16
N LEU A 269 11.55 -15.61 15.71
CA LEU A 269 11.20 -15.40 14.31
C LEU A 269 11.57 -13.99 13.84
N LEU A 270 11.34 -12.95 14.64
CA LEU A 270 11.73 -11.58 14.33
C LEU A 270 13.26 -11.41 14.26
N ALA A 271 14.00 -12.12 15.10
CA ALA A 271 15.47 -12.12 15.04
C ALA A 271 15.98 -12.78 13.76
N VAL A 272 15.34 -13.86 13.31
CA VAL A 272 15.65 -14.52 12.04
C VAL A 272 15.24 -13.67 10.85
N ASP A 273 14.08 -13.00 10.88
CA ASP A 273 13.65 -12.10 9.81
C ASP A 273 14.72 -11.06 9.42
N LYS A 274 15.48 -10.58 10.40
CA LYS A 274 16.61 -9.64 10.19
C LYS A 274 17.85 -10.27 9.55
N GLN A 275 17.96 -11.59 9.55
CA GLN A 275 19.12 -12.32 9.07
C GLN A 275 18.88 -13.00 7.72
N LEU A 276 17.62 -13.05 7.28
CA LEU A 276 17.27 -13.62 5.98
C LEU A 276 17.81 -12.76 4.85
N HIS A 277 18.39 -13.42 3.85
CA HIS A 277 19.07 -12.79 2.74
C HIS A 277 18.61 -13.38 1.39
N ASP A 278 18.58 -12.56 0.36
CA ASP A 278 18.39 -12.99 -1.03
C ASP A 278 19.60 -12.56 -1.87
N ASP A 279 20.40 -13.50 -2.31
CA ASP A 279 21.60 -13.26 -3.14
C ASP A 279 21.31 -12.48 -4.43
N ALA A 280 20.04 -12.43 -4.86
CA ALA A 280 19.62 -11.64 -5.99
C ALA A 280 19.39 -10.15 -5.64
N LEU A 281 19.42 -9.78 -4.36
CA LEU A 281 19.26 -8.41 -3.88
C LEU A 281 20.61 -7.84 -3.43
N GLU A 282 20.76 -6.54 -3.57
CA GLU A 282 21.93 -5.82 -3.05
C GLU A 282 21.72 -5.35 -1.60
N ALA A 283 20.47 -5.26 -1.18
CA ALA A 283 20.06 -4.93 0.18
C ALA A 283 18.77 -5.68 0.53
N ASP A 284 18.70 -6.22 1.75
CA ASP A 284 17.59 -7.08 2.17
C ASP A 284 16.31 -6.31 2.51
N ASP A 285 16.32 -4.97 2.44
CA ASP A 285 15.13 -4.13 2.63
C ASP A 285 14.01 -4.49 1.64
N TYR A 286 14.36 -5.00 0.46
CA TYR A 286 13.44 -5.44 -0.59
C TYR A 286 13.11 -6.94 -0.53
N LEU A 287 13.57 -7.68 0.49
CA LEU A 287 13.40 -9.13 0.58
C LEU A 287 11.92 -9.55 0.43
N TRP A 288 11.03 -8.91 1.17
CA TRP A 288 9.60 -9.23 1.15
C TRP A 288 8.82 -8.45 0.07
N LEU A 289 9.47 -7.55 -0.64
CA LEU A 289 8.91 -6.85 -1.80
C LEU A 289 9.13 -7.61 -3.11
N ARG A 290 10.09 -8.51 -3.15
CA ARG A 290 10.32 -9.32 -4.34
C ARG A 290 9.21 -10.35 -4.48
N THR A 291 8.32 -10.10 -5.42
CA THR A 291 7.09 -10.86 -5.67
C THR A 291 7.37 -12.34 -5.93
N VAL A 292 6.55 -13.21 -5.33
CA VAL A 292 6.60 -14.66 -5.52
C VAL A 292 5.45 -15.10 -6.42
N VAL A 293 5.77 -15.72 -7.56
CA VAL A 293 4.79 -16.42 -8.40
C VAL A 293 4.57 -17.79 -7.77
N ASP A 294 3.46 -17.94 -7.04
CA ASP A 294 3.19 -19.11 -6.20
C ASP A 294 2.24 -20.15 -6.83
N GLY A 295 1.75 -19.86 -8.05
CA GLY A 295 0.81 -20.73 -8.75
C GLY A 295 -0.64 -20.69 -8.23
N THR A 296 -0.93 -19.94 -7.16
CA THR A 296 -2.25 -19.90 -6.49
C THR A 296 -2.79 -18.48 -6.37
N VAL A 297 -2.16 -17.62 -5.59
CA VAL A 297 -2.54 -16.19 -5.48
C VAL A 297 -2.11 -15.44 -6.72
N LEU A 298 -0.89 -15.70 -7.15
CA LEU A 298 -0.30 -15.22 -8.39
C LEU A 298 0.08 -16.43 -9.26
N PRO A 299 -0.85 -16.92 -10.10
CA PRO A 299 -0.61 -18.12 -10.93
C PRO A 299 0.38 -17.90 -12.09
N ASP A 300 0.68 -16.64 -12.41
CA ASP A 300 1.67 -16.24 -13.42
C ASP A 300 2.34 -14.94 -12.99
N SER A 301 3.24 -14.41 -13.81
CA SER A 301 3.86 -13.11 -13.56
C SER A 301 2.80 -12.00 -13.45
N PRO A 302 3.00 -11.00 -12.58
CA PRO A 302 2.05 -9.90 -12.45
C PRO A 302 1.74 -9.21 -13.78
N ARG A 303 2.72 -9.05 -14.67
CA ARG A 303 2.51 -8.49 -16.02
C ARG A 303 1.46 -9.26 -16.80
N VAL A 304 1.66 -10.57 -16.95
CA VAL A 304 0.71 -11.46 -17.68
C VAL A 304 -0.67 -11.41 -17.03
N LEU A 305 -0.72 -11.48 -15.70
CA LEU A 305 -1.98 -11.46 -14.97
C LEU A 305 -2.71 -10.11 -15.12
N ILE A 306 -1.99 -8.99 -15.11
CA ILE A 306 -2.58 -7.67 -15.34
C ILE A 306 -3.10 -7.57 -16.77
N GLU A 307 -2.35 -8.03 -17.77
CA GLU A 307 -2.78 -8.04 -19.18
C GLU A 307 -4.09 -8.83 -19.38
N GLN A 308 -4.23 -9.97 -18.72
CA GLN A 308 -5.43 -10.81 -18.76
C GLN A 308 -6.61 -10.28 -17.94
N GLY A 309 -6.36 -9.41 -16.97
CA GLY A 309 -7.40 -8.90 -16.06
C GLY A 309 -8.33 -7.84 -16.70
N PRO A 310 -9.42 -7.45 -16.04
CA PRO A 310 -10.29 -6.37 -16.50
C PRO A 310 -9.57 -5.01 -16.46
N ALA A 311 -9.95 -4.12 -17.37
CA ALA A 311 -9.52 -2.73 -17.30
C ALA A 311 -10.18 -2.03 -16.09
N LYS A 312 -9.39 -1.30 -15.33
CA LYS A 312 -9.84 -0.53 -14.15
C LYS A 312 -9.38 0.92 -14.26
N SER A 313 -10.08 1.84 -13.59
CA SER A 313 -9.57 3.20 -13.43
C SER A 313 -8.44 3.22 -12.40
N VAL A 314 -7.30 3.81 -12.74
CA VAL A 314 -6.11 3.79 -11.90
C VAL A 314 -5.43 5.16 -11.85
N ILE A 315 -5.05 5.59 -10.64
CA ILE A 315 -4.00 6.60 -10.43
C ILE A 315 -2.71 5.85 -10.14
N VAL A 316 -1.61 6.24 -10.78
CA VAL A 316 -0.27 5.69 -10.52
C VAL A 316 0.78 6.78 -10.66
N GLY A 317 1.75 6.83 -9.77
CA GLY A 317 2.83 7.80 -9.84
C GLY A 317 3.91 7.60 -8.79
N SER A 318 4.80 8.58 -8.71
CA SER A 318 5.92 8.58 -7.78
C SER A 318 6.28 10.01 -7.37
N ASN A 319 7.08 10.12 -6.32
CA ASN A 319 7.71 11.37 -5.95
C ASN A 319 8.90 11.68 -6.88
N ALA A 320 9.24 12.95 -7.00
CA ALA A 320 10.39 13.42 -7.80
C ALA A 320 11.73 12.93 -7.21
N LEU A 321 11.74 12.72 -5.90
CA LEU A 321 12.84 12.11 -5.15
C LEU A 321 12.23 11.10 -4.17
N GLU A 322 12.74 9.87 -4.18
CA GLU A 322 12.23 8.77 -3.35
C GLU A 322 13.28 8.37 -2.30
N LEU A 323 14.13 7.43 -2.62
CA LEU A 323 15.15 6.87 -1.74
C LEU A 323 16.56 7.20 -2.23
N ASP A 324 17.54 7.00 -1.35
CA ASP A 324 18.95 7.11 -1.67
C ASP A 324 19.54 5.76 -2.11
N LEU A 325 20.70 5.80 -2.77
CA LEU A 325 21.54 4.63 -3.11
C LEU A 325 22.90 4.80 -2.41
N PRO A 326 22.99 4.48 -1.10
CA PRO A 326 24.21 4.64 -0.35
C PRO A 326 25.29 3.64 -0.84
N GLY A 327 26.56 4.00 -0.75
CA GLY A 327 27.70 3.15 -1.13
C GLY A 327 28.55 3.70 -2.26
N GLY A 328 28.18 4.86 -2.80
CA GLY A 328 28.96 5.60 -3.78
C GLY A 328 29.11 4.91 -5.14
N ARG A 329 30.11 5.34 -5.91
CA ARG A 329 30.31 4.92 -7.29
C ARG A 329 30.35 3.39 -7.52
N PRO A 330 31.07 2.56 -6.73
CA PRO A 330 31.10 1.12 -6.97
C PRO A 330 29.71 0.48 -6.89
N ARG A 331 28.90 0.87 -5.88
CA ARG A 331 27.54 0.35 -5.73
C ARG A 331 26.62 0.87 -6.83
N ARG A 332 26.72 2.14 -7.19
CA ARG A 332 25.99 2.73 -8.31
C ARG A 332 26.24 1.98 -9.61
N ASP A 333 27.52 1.73 -9.95
CA ASP A 333 27.89 1.03 -11.17
C ASP A 333 27.33 -0.39 -11.21
N ALA A 334 27.43 -1.14 -10.10
CA ALA A 334 26.83 -2.46 -9.98
C ALA A 334 25.30 -2.43 -10.10
N PHE A 335 24.65 -1.45 -9.46
CA PHE A 335 23.20 -1.26 -9.52
C PHE A 335 22.72 -0.96 -10.94
N VAL A 336 23.42 -0.07 -11.66
CA VAL A 336 23.11 0.29 -13.04
C VAL A 336 23.31 -0.90 -13.98
N ALA A 337 24.44 -1.61 -13.87
CA ALA A 337 24.71 -2.80 -14.67
C ALA A 337 23.60 -3.85 -14.50
N LYS A 338 23.18 -4.10 -13.26
CA LYS A 338 22.10 -5.05 -12.96
C LYS A 338 20.73 -4.56 -13.41
N ALA A 339 20.43 -3.27 -13.23
CA ALA A 339 19.13 -2.71 -13.57
C ALA A 339 18.91 -2.65 -15.08
N PHE A 340 19.89 -2.19 -15.83
CA PHE A 340 19.77 -1.94 -17.26
C PHE A 340 20.29 -3.09 -18.14
N GLY A 341 21.08 -4.01 -17.60
CA GLY A 341 21.58 -5.19 -18.33
C GLY A 341 22.19 -4.83 -19.69
N PRO A 342 21.66 -5.34 -20.83
CA PRO A 342 22.19 -5.04 -22.15
C PRO A 342 22.18 -3.55 -22.50
N ASN A 343 21.34 -2.76 -21.85
CA ASN A 343 21.20 -1.32 -22.04
C ASN A 343 22.13 -0.50 -21.12
N GLU A 344 23.02 -1.12 -20.36
CA GLU A 344 23.92 -0.43 -19.42
C GLU A 344 24.69 0.70 -20.06
N GLY A 345 25.26 0.49 -21.26
CA GLY A 345 26.03 1.51 -21.98
C GLY A 345 25.21 2.78 -22.28
N PHE A 346 23.95 2.62 -22.66
CA PHE A 346 23.04 3.75 -22.88
C PHE A 346 22.70 4.44 -21.56
N ALA A 347 22.43 3.67 -20.51
CA ALA A 347 22.14 4.21 -19.17
C ALA A 347 23.35 5.00 -18.64
N ARG A 348 24.58 4.49 -18.79
CA ARG A 348 25.81 5.22 -18.43
C ARG A 348 25.92 6.55 -19.14
N ALA A 349 25.55 6.61 -20.43
CA ALA A 349 25.57 7.84 -21.21
C ALA A 349 24.50 8.85 -20.72
N ILE A 350 23.25 8.39 -20.50
CA ILE A 350 22.13 9.22 -20.01
C ILE A 350 22.46 9.83 -18.64
N TYR A 351 22.96 9.01 -17.70
CA TYR A 351 23.32 9.47 -16.35
C TYR A 351 24.74 10.05 -16.28
N ARG A 352 25.50 10.08 -17.40
CA ARG A 352 26.86 10.61 -17.49
C ARG A 352 27.81 10.00 -16.46
N LEU A 353 27.79 8.66 -16.30
CA LEU A 353 28.52 7.98 -15.23
C LEU A 353 30.04 8.02 -15.38
N ASP A 354 30.54 8.28 -16.59
CA ASP A 354 31.96 8.40 -16.88
C ASP A 354 32.53 9.81 -16.58
N GLN A 355 31.65 10.73 -16.15
CA GLN A 355 32.03 12.09 -15.74
C GLN A 355 32.02 12.22 -14.21
N PRO A 356 32.75 13.17 -13.64
CA PRO A 356 32.65 13.53 -12.24
C PRO A 356 31.18 13.81 -11.84
N ASP A 357 30.84 13.52 -10.58
CA ASP A 357 29.51 13.78 -10.08
C ASP A 357 29.27 15.31 -10.01
N PRO A 358 28.19 15.83 -10.60
CA PRO A 358 27.84 17.23 -10.47
C PRO A 358 27.36 17.51 -9.02
N PRO A 359 27.27 18.78 -8.62
CA PRO A 359 26.52 19.16 -7.44
C PRO A 359 25.10 18.56 -7.50
N PRO A 360 24.53 18.14 -6.35
CA PRO A 360 23.16 17.61 -6.32
C PRO A 360 22.17 18.62 -6.95
N ASP A 361 21.29 18.13 -7.82
CA ASP A 361 20.17 18.90 -8.34
C ASP A 361 19.24 19.34 -7.19
N SER A 362 18.71 20.55 -7.29
CA SER A 362 17.86 21.12 -6.21
C SER A 362 16.57 20.33 -6.02
N ARG A 363 16.06 19.72 -7.07
CA ARG A 363 14.80 18.94 -7.09
C ARG A 363 15.06 17.43 -7.03
N LEU A 364 15.91 16.93 -7.91
CA LEU A 364 16.10 15.48 -8.11
C LEU A 364 17.25 14.88 -7.25
N GLY A 365 17.93 15.70 -6.46
CA GLY A 365 19.00 15.21 -5.59
C GLY A 365 20.30 14.86 -6.30
N SER A 366 21.10 14.01 -5.68
CA SER A 366 22.33 13.50 -6.24
C SER A 366 22.08 12.58 -7.45
N ARG A 367 23.11 12.30 -8.21
CA ARG A 367 23.04 11.32 -9.32
C ARG A 367 22.58 9.95 -8.83
N ASP A 368 23.04 9.51 -7.66
CA ASP A 368 22.67 8.23 -7.07
C ASP A 368 21.19 8.20 -6.71
N GLN A 369 20.68 9.29 -6.13
CA GLN A 369 19.26 9.45 -5.82
C GLN A 369 18.37 9.46 -7.08
N GLN A 370 18.82 10.12 -8.13
CA GLN A 370 18.10 10.13 -9.42
C GLN A 370 17.99 8.72 -10.02
N ILE A 371 19.10 7.97 -10.01
CA ILE A 371 19.14 6.60 -10.53
C ILE A 371 18.25 5.67 -9.68
N ALA A 372 18.36 5.75 -8.35
CA ALA A 372 17.54 4.95 -7.45
C ALA A 372 16.05 5.23 -7.65
N THR A 373 15.66 6.51 -7.74
CA THR A 373 14.27 6.92 -7.99
C THR A 373 13.78 6.45 -9.36
N ASP A 374 14.58 6.62 -10.42
CA ASP A 374 14.19 6.21 -11.77
C ASP A 374 14.01 4.69 -11.86
N VAL A 375 14.96 3.92 -11.33
CA VAL A 375 14.97 2.44 -11.47
C VAL A 375 13.90 1.77 -10.61
N THR A 376 13.67 2.28 -9.39
CA THR A 376 12.85 1.58 -8.40
C THR A 376 11.40 2.05 -8.40
N PHE A 377 11.16 3.33 -8.69
CA PHE A 377 9.82 3.94 -8.53
C PHE A 377 9.28 4.53 -9.83
N ARG A 378 9.98 5.53 -10.37
CA ARG A 378 9.45 6.35 -11.46
C ARG A 378 9.26 5.58 -12.77
N CYS A 379 10.28 4.90 -13.25
CA CYS A 379 10.16 4.16 -14.51
C CYS A 379 9.25 2.94 -14.40
N PRO A 380 9.26 2.16 -13.30
CA PRO A 380 8.24 1.14 -13.08
C PRO A 380 6.80 1.71 -13.06
N ALA A 381 6.56 2.89 -12.48
CA ALA A 381 5.26 3.56 -12.53
C ALA A 381 4.85 3.96 -13.96
N VAL A 382 5.80 4.48 -14.76
CA VAL A 382 5.58 4.76 -16.20
C VAL A 382 5.22 3.47 -16.95
N LYS A 383 5.97 2.38 -16.74
CA LYS A 383 5.69 1.07 -17.37
C LYS A 383 4.34 0.52 -16.98
N MET A 384 3.97 0.67 -15.70
CA MET A 384 2.64 0.26 -15.22
C MET A 384 1.53 1.09 -15.87
N ALA A 385 1.71 2.40 -16.00
CA ALA A 385 0.77 3.26 -16.72
C ALA A 385 0.61 2.84 -18.18
N GLN A 386 1.72 2.55 -18.87
CA GLN A 386 1.74 2.07 -20.26
C GLN A 386 1.00 0.74 -20.41
N LEU A 387 1.28 -0.22 -19.54
CA LEU A 387 0.63 -1.54 -19.53
C LEU A 387 -0.88 -1.42 -19.35
N LEU A 388 -1.31 -0.65 -18.36
CA LEU A 388 -2.73 -0.45 -18.06
C LEU A 388 -3.46 0.30 -19.17
N ALA A 389 -2.87 1.37 -19.69
CA ALA A 389 -3.45 2.13 -20.81
C ALA A 389 -3.54 1.28 -22.09
N GLY A 390 -2.52 0.47 -22.39
CA GLY A 390 -2.50 -0.42 -23.56
C GLY A 390 -3.63 -1.47 -23.55
N LYS A 391 -4.20 -1.79 -22.41
CA LYS A 391 -5.37 -2.67 -22.29
C LYS A 391 -6.71 -1.93 -22.16
N GLY A 392 -6.73 -0.60 -22.35
CA GLY A 392 -7.92 0.23 -22.32
C GLY A 392 -8.38 0.68 -20.93
N ALA A 393 -7.52 0.59 -19.92
CA ALA A 393 -7.79 1.17 -18.61
C ALA A 393 -7.72 2.70 -18.68
N ARG A 394 -8.54 3.40 -17.88
CA ARG A 394 -8.38 4.84 -17.67
C ARG A 394 -7.28 5.06 -16.63
N VAL A 395 -6.20 5.69 -17.02
CA VAL A 395 -5.01 5.88 -16.21
C VAL A 395 -4.72 7.36 -16.03
N TRP A 396 -4.42 7.76 -14.80
CA TRP A 396 -3.88 9.08 -14.47
C TRP A 396 -2.51 8.90 -13.86
N HIS A 397 -1.50 9.45 -14.53
CA HIS A 397 -0.11 9.37 -14.10
C HIS A 397 0.33 10.68 -13.46
N TYR A 398 1.13 10.61 -12.37
CA TYR A 398 1.65 11.80 -11.69
C TYR A 398 3.12 11.70 -11.31
N GLU A 399 3.76 12.87 -11.20
CA GLU A 399 4.99 13.11 -10.44
C GLU A 399 4.69 14.15 -9.35
N PHE A 400 5.07 13.86 -8.11
CA PHE A 400 4.89 14.75 -6.98
C PHE A 400 6.23 15.34 -6.52
N ASP A 401 6.30 16.70 -6.39
CA ASP A 401 7.53 17.44 -6.09
C ASP A 401 7.25 18.63 -5.18
N ALA A 402 6.72 18.34 -3.99
CA ALA A 402 6.52 19.34 -2.96
C ALA A 402 6.96 18.80 -1.58
N ALA A 403 7.38 19.72 -0.72
CA ALA A 403 7.67 19.41 0.67
C ALA A 403 7.52 20.68 1.53
N PRO A 404 7.11 20.55 2.80
CA PRO A 404 6.94 21.69 3.70
C PRO A 404 8.22 22.52 3.83
N GLY A 405 8.09 23.85 3.79
CA GLY A 405 9.20 24.77 4.01
C GLY A 405 10.25 24.82 2.91
N GLY A 406 9.92 24.35 1.68
CA GLY A 406 10.86 24.34 0.55
C GLY A 406 11.98 23.30 0.67
N ALA A 407 11.80 22.29 1.51
CA ALA A 407 12.65 21.11 1.54
C ALA A 407 12.52 20.31 0.22
N ARG A 408 13.40 19.34 0.01
CA ARG A 408 13.22 18.39 -1.08
C ARG A 408 12.11 17.41 -0.72
N THR A 409 11.35 16.98 -1.72
CA THR A 409 10.44 15.86 -1.56
C THR A 409 11.23 14.58 -1.20
N SER A 410 10.55 13.62 -0.63
CA SER A 410 11.11 12.32 -0.25
C SER A 410 10.03 11.25 -0.38
N HIS A 411 10.40 10.00 -0.17
CA HIS A 411 9.46 8.88 -0.13
C HIS A 411 8.30 9.15 0.83
N ALA A 412 7.07 8.86 0.41
CA ALA A 412 5.82 9.08 1.14
C ALA A 412 5.44 10.55 1.43
N ALA A 413 6.15 11.54 0.82
CA ALA A 413 5.87 12.95 1.06
C ALA A 413 4.46 13.37 0.61
N GLU A 414 3.90 12.74 -0.43
CA GLU A 414 2.58 13.01 -1.00
C GLU A 414 1.43 12.68 -0.05
N ILE A 415 1.62 11.74 0.88
CA ILE A 415 0.58 11.25 1.81
C ILE A 415 -0.04 12.40 2.62
N GLY A 416 0.80 13.33 3.11
CA GLY A 416 0.33 14.49 3.84
C GLY A 416 -0.56 15.42 3.01
N TYR A 417 -0.37 15.46 1.69
CA TYR A 417 -1.13 16.28 0.74
C TYR A 417 -2.38 15.56 0.20
N ALA A 418 -2.32 14.24 0.10
CA ALA A 418 -3.43 13.41 -0.38
C ALA A 418 -4.47 13.13 0.71
N PHE A 419 -4.04 12.86 1.91
CA PHE A 419 -4.90 12.44 3.01
C PHE A 419 -4.89 13.40 4.21
N GLY A 420 -3.78 14.10 4.44
CA GLY A 420 -3.62 15.09 5.51
C GLY A 420 -4.09 16.50 5.12
N ASP A 421 -3.57 17.50 5.83
CA ASP A 421 -3.91 18.92 5.64
C ASP A 421 -2.81 19.72 4.96
N ALA A 422 -1.76 19.06 4.49
CA ALA A 422 -0.68 19.72 3.77
C ALA A 422 -1.19 20.31 2.45
N LYS A 423 -0.67 21.51 2.15
CA LYS A 423 -0.99 22.25 0.93
C LYS A 423 0.28 22.75 0.27
N PHE A 424 0.22 22.86 -1.05
CA PHE A 424 1.23 23.58 -1.83
C PHE A 424 1.26 25.06 -1.43
N ALA A 425 2.34 25.76 -1.73
CA ALA A 425 2.42 27.20 -1.54
C ALA A 425 1.32 27.97 -2.33
N SER A 426 0.83 27.39 -3.44
CA SER A 426 -0.30 27.89 -4.20
C SER A 426 -1.66 27.74 -3.50
N GLY A 427 -1.74 27.05 -2.35
CA GLY A 427 -2.98 26.76 -1.61
C GLY A 427 -3.74 25.52 -2.07
N LEU A 428 -3.35 24.90 -3.19
CA LEU A 428 -3.91 23.63 -3.66
C LEU A 428 -3.36 22.45 -2.84
N SER A 429 -4.00 21.27 -2.95
CA SER A 429 -3.50 19.99 -2.42
C SER A 429 -3.91 18.84 -3.33
N LEU A 430 -3.39 17.64 -3.08
CA LEU A 430 -3.80 16.42 -3.79
C LEU A 430 -5.20 15.95 -3.39
N LYS A 431 -5.62 16.21 -2.15
CA LYS A 431 -6.85 15.69 -1.55
C LYS A 431 -8.11 15.80 -2.44
N PRO A 432 -8.40 16.94 -3.09
CA PRO A 432 -9.56 17.04 -3.98
C PRO A 432 -9.51 16.07 -5.17
N TYR A 433 -8.34 15.88 -5.78
CA TYR A 433 -8.17 14.95 -6.89
C TYR A 433 -8.41 13.51 -6.46
N TRP A 434 -7.84 13.09 -5.30
CA TRP A 434 -8.02 11.75 -4.73
C TRP A 434 -9.50 11.51 -4.39
N LEU A 435 -10.16 12.47 -3.74
CA LEU A 435 -11.58 12.37 -3.40
C LEU A 435 -12.47 12.26 -4.65
N ASN A 436 -12.22 13.05 -5.71
CA ASN A 436 -12.95 12.95 -6.96
C ASN A 436 -12.76 11.57 -7.60
N PHE A 437 -11.52 11.08 -7.64
CA PHE A 437 -11.23 9.76 -8.17
C PHE A 437 -11.90 8.64 -7.36
N ILE A 438 -11.85 8.69 -6.04
CA ILE A 438 -12.51 7.72 -5.17
C ILE A 438 -14.03 7.72 -5.42
N ARG A 439 -14.64 8.88 -5.67
CA ARG A 439 -16.07 9.01 -5.95
C ARG A 439 -16.45 8.48 -7.34
N SER A 440 -15.79 8.98 -8.37
CA SER A 440 -16.22 8.84 -9.78
C SER A 440 -15.28 7.99 -10.64
N GLY A 441 -14.03 7.75 -10.23
CA GLY A 441 -12.97 7.18 -11.05
C GLY A 441 -12.36 8.18 -12.03
N ASP A 442 -12.56 9.47 -11.82
CA ASP A 442 -11.91 10.59 -12.52
C ASP A 442 -11.41 11.59 -11.47
N PRO A 443 -10.12 11.97 -11.44
CA PRO A 443 -9.58 12.90 -10.45
C PRO A 443 -9.99 14.35 -10.70
N ASN A 444 -10.41 14.69 -11.91
CA ASN A 444 -10.75 16.06 -12.28
C ASN A 444 -12.03 16.54 -11.58
N GLY A 445 -12.17 17.86 -11.44
CA GLY A 445 -13.34 18.48 -10.83
C GLY A 445 -13.32 19.98 -10.97
N GLU A 446 -14.44 20.62 -10.64
CA GLU A 446 -14.61 22.06 -10.72
C GLU A 446 -13.55 22.79 -9.88
N GLY A 447 -12.95 23.84 -10.47
CA GLY A 447 -11.92 24.66 -9.81
C GLY A 447 -10.52 24.02 -9.71
N LEU A 448 -10.33 22.80 -10.21
CA LEU A 448 -9.03 22.16 -10.24
C LEU A 448 -8.35 22.30 -11.60
N PRO A 449 -7.02 22.54 -11.65
CA PRO A 449 -6.24 22.38 -12.86
C PRO A 449 -6.46 20.98 -13.48
N SER A 450 -6.59 20.94 -14.82
CA SER A 450 -6.86 19.70 -15.54
C SER A 450 -5.72 18.72 -15.44
N TRP A 451 -6.03 17.47 -15.07
CA TRP A 451 -5.15 16.33 -15.11
C TRP A 451 -5.57 15.41 -16.27
N PRO A 452 -4.87 15.42 -17.40
CA PRO A 452 -5.23 14.58 -18.54
C PRO A 452 -5.00 13.11 -18.24
N SER A 453 -5.84 12.24 -18.79
CA SER A 453 -5.58 10.80 -18.74
C SER A 453 -4.35 10.44 -19.55
N PHE A 454 -3.60 9.45 -19.06
CA PHE A 454 -2.44 8.90 -19.75
C PHE A 454 -2.88 7.99 -20.90
N SER A 455 -2.24 8.13 -22.05
CA SER A 455 -2.28 7.11 -23.13
C SER A 455 -0.87 6.87 -23.67
N ASN A 456 -0.68 5.75 -24.39
CA ASN A 456 0.61 5.43 -24.98
C ASN A 456 0.98 6.38 -26.13
N GLU A 457 -0.01 6.97 -26.81
CA GLU A 457 0.16 7.97 -27.86
C GLU A 457 0.42 9.37 -27.30
N GLN A 458 -0.13 9.65 -26.12
CA GLN A 458 0.04 10.92 -25.40
C GLN A 458 0.37 10.64 -23.93
N PRO A 459 1.63 10.30 -23.62
CA PRO A 459 2.05 9.89 -22.26
C PRO A 459 2.19 11.11 -21.34
N ALA A 460 1.07 11.76 -21.04
CA ALA A 460 1.00 12.92 -20.16
C ALA A 460 0.98 12.51 -18.69
N HIS A 461 1.54 13.37 -17.81
CA HIS A 461 1.40 13.24 -16.36
C HIS A 461 1.08 14.60 -15.73
N ALA A 462 0.41 14.56 -14.57
CA ALA A 462 0.30 15.73 -13.72
C ALA A 462 1.58 15.90 -12.90
N PHE A 463 2.16 17.07 -12.97
CA PHE A 463 3.27 17.46 -12.11
C PHE A 463 2.72 18.34 -10.99
N PHE A 464 2.74 17.79 -9.78
CA PHE A 464 2.30 18.45 -8.55
C PHE A 464 3.51 19.06 -7.85
N SER A 465 3.49 20.35 -7.61
CA SER A 465 4.59 21.07 -6.94
C SER A 465 4.06 22.22 -6.09
N ASP A 466 4.93 22.86 -5.33
CA ASP A 466 4.58 24.05 -4.55
C ASP A 466 4.05 25.20 -5.44
N ALA A 467 4.46 25.26 -6.70
CA ALA A 467 3.93 26.23 -7.67
C ALA A 467 2.50 25.89 -8.15
N GLY A 468 1.99 24.70 -7.80
CA GLY A 468 0.68 24.21 -8.22
C GLY A 468 0.77 22.97 -9.09
N VAL A 469 -0.24 22.79 -9.95
CA VAL A 469 -0.41 21.58 -10.77
C VAL A 469 -0.32 21.95 -12.24
N VAL A 470 0.54 21.28 -12.99
CA VAL A 470 0.67 21.45 -14.43
C VAL A 470 0.73 20.09 -15.13
N SER A 471 0.14 20.02 -16.33
CA SER A 471 0.30 18.85 -17.19
C SER A 471 1.63 18.91 -17.92
N ARG A 472 2.35 17.78 -17.95
CA ARG A 472 3.61 17.60 -18.69
C ARG A 472 3.50 16.39 -19.61
N GLY A 473 4.38 16.29 -20.60
CA GLY A 473 4.49 15.14 -21.51
C GLY A 473 5.09 13.89 -20.83
N ALA A 474 5.76 13.06 -21.62
CA ALA A 474 6.39 11.83 -21.10
C ALA A 474 7.38 12.11 -19.97
N LEU A 475 7.29 11.32 -18.90
CA LEU A 475 8.17 11.43 -17.73
C LEU A 475 9.46 10.64 -17.97
N ARG A 476 10.62 11.33 -17.96
CA ARG A 476 11.96 10.72 -18.11
C ARG A 476 12.05 9.71 -19.28
N PRO A 477 11.58 10.05 -20.50
CA PRO A 477 11.41 9.07 -21.58
C PRO A 477 12.71 8.36 -21.97
N GLU A 478 13.85 9.05 -21.95
CA GLU A 478 15.15 8.49 -22.30
C GLU A 478 15.55 7.37 -21.32
N ALA A 479 15.48 7.61 -20.01
CA ALA A 479 15.85 6.63 -19.00
C ALA A 479 14.82 5.49 -18.91
N CYS A 480 13.51 5.83 -18.88
CA CYS A 480 12.46 4.83 -18.69
C CYS A 480 12.24 3.93 -19.91
N SER A 481 12.61 4.36 -21.13
CA SER A 481 12.57 3.48 -22.30
C SER A 481 13.56 2.32 -22.21
N LEU A 482 14.69 2.51 -21.51
CA LEU A 482 15.74 1.49 -21.37
C LEU A 482 15.40 0.40 -20.34
N LEU A 483 14.48 0.67 -19.42
CA LEU A 483 14.06 -0.29 -18.40
C LEU A 483 12.89 -1.12 -18.93
N ASP A 484 13.10 -2.40 -19.13
CA ASP A 484 12.03 -3.36 -19.50
C ASP A 484 11.67 -4.21 -18.26
N ARG A 485 11.14 -3.55 -17.24
CA ARG A 485 10.80 -4.16 -15.95
C ARG A 485 9.41 -3.74 -15.51
N LEU A 486 8.57 -4.71 -15.34
CA LEU A 486 7.37 -4.76 -14.51
C LEU A 486 7.39 -6.08 -13.79
#